data_bc7c312de3c89b9aa4552220ccda9072
#
_entry.id   bc7c312de3c89b9aa4552220ccda9072
#
_cell.length_a   1.000
_cell.length_b   1.000
_cell.length_c   1.000
_cell.angle_alpha   90.00
_cell.angle_beta   90.00
_cell.angle_gamma   90.00
#
_symmetry.space_group_name_H-M   'P 1'
#
loop_
_entity.id
_entity.type
_entity.pdbx_description
1 polymer ?
#
loop_
_entity_poly.entity_id
_entity_poly.type
_entity_poly.pdbx_seq_one_letter_code
_entity_poly.pdbx_strand_id
1 'polypeptide(L)'
;MTWDRSVDLLIAGSGGGGMVAGLAALDSGLEPLIVEKQSLVGGSTGLSGGIVWLPNNPLMRAEGVADSHQDGLAYLADVVGDIGAASSPERREMFLTAGHEMINFLTRRGVALIRCAGWSDYYPNHKGGNASGRAVEAVPFDAAKLGSWSGRVQPPLARNYGYVVLTNELRSVQYFNRSARTFAVAARVFARTAAARMRRRQLLTNGASLIAHMLKALLDLSDGQPPLWTDAALTELVVEDGRVVGARVVRAAGRAPSRRARESCWRRAVSATTSRCAGATAVTSPMRGNGRSPTPATPVRCSKRRCGWAPRPT
;
A
#
# COMPACT_ATOMS: atom_id res chain seq x y z
N MET A 1 26.82 16.44 14.36
CA MET A 1 25.35 16.58 14.18
C MET A 1 24.67 15.84 15.32
N THR A 2 23.76 16.46 16.06
CA THR A 2 22.98 15.79 17.11
C THR A 2 21.73 15.19 16.47
N TRP A 3 21.40 13.95 16.82
CA TRP A 3 20.24 13.23 16.30
C TRP A 3 19.13 13.24 17.36
N ASP A 4 17.89 13.56 16.93
CA ASP A 4 16.75 13.61 17.85
C ASP A 4 16.18 12.22 18.15
N ARG A 5 16.33 11.28 17.22
CA ARG A 5 15.88 9.88 17.38
C ARG A 5 16.69 8.94 16.50
N SER A 6 16.76 7.66 16.91
CA SER A 6 17.32 6.55 16.12
C SER A 6 16.23 5.52 15.88
N VAL A 7 16.18 4.95 14.70
CA VAL A 7 15.26 3.86 14.30
C VAL A 7 15.98 2.90 13.37
N ASP A 8 15.54 1.64 13.30
CA ASP A 8 16.14 0.65 12.41
C ASP A 8 15.69 0.86 10.97
N LEU A 9 14.45 1.34 10.76
CA LEU A 9 13.89 1.57 9.43
C LEU A 9 13.07 2.86 9.39
N LEU A 10 13.50 3.83 8.59
CA LEU A 10 12.71 5.01 8.27
C LEU A 10 11.94 4.79 6.95
N ILE A 11 10.63 4.98 6.99
CA ILE A 11 9.72 4.75 5.87
C ILE A 11 9.06 6.07 5.49
N ALA A 12 9.23 6.50 4.24
CA ALA A 12 8.62 7.71 3.70
C ALA A 12 7.27 7.41 3.05
N GLY A 13 6.21 7.92 3.66
CA GLY A 13 4.82 7.79 3.20
C GLY A 13 4.06 6.61 3.80
N SER A 14 2.79 6.86 4.09
CA SER A 14 1.83 5.91 4.70
C SER A 14 0.92 5.23 3.68
N GLY A 15 1.30 5.18 2.40
CA GLY A 15 0.60 4.41 1.37
C GLY A 15 0.73 2.90 1.60
N GLY A 16 0.09 2.08 0.76
CA GLY A 16 0.09 0.62 0.91
C GLY A 16 1.47 0.01 1.12
N GLY A 17 2.47 0.42 0.31
CA GLY A 17 3.83 -0.07 0.45
C GLY A 17 4.50 0.32 1.77
N GLY A 18 4.29 1.56 2.24
CA GLY A 18 4.82 2.03 3.52
C GLY A 18 4.18 1.32 4.71
N MET A 19 2.88 1.07 4.64
CA MET A 19 2.16 0.31 5.67
C MET A 19 2.66 -1.15 5.74
N VAL A 20 2.82 -1.81 4.60
CA VAL A 20 3.37 -3.18 4.54
C VAL A 20 4.80 -3.22 5.06
N ALA A 21 5.64 -2.25 4.68
CA ALA A 21 7.02 -2.17 5.17
C ALA A 21 7.08 -1.97 6.69
N GLY A 22 6.22 -1.11 7.25
CA GLY A 22 6.12 -0.91 8.70
C GLY A 22 5.68 -2.17 9.45
N LEU A 23 4.67 -2.87 8.92
CA LEU A 23 4.20 -4.14 9.46
C LEU A 23 5.29 -5.21 9.43
N ALA A 24 5.99 -5.35 8.30
CA ALA A 24 7.06 -6.33 8.14
C ALA A 24 8.25 -6.03 9.06
N ALA A 25 8.59 -4.76 9.26
CA ALA A 25 9.65 -4.36 10.17
C ALA A 25 9.30 -4.72 11.63
N LEU A 26 8.09 -4.37 12.09
CA LEU A 26 7.63 -4.75 13.43
C LEU A 26 7.60 -6.27 13.62
N ASP A 27 7.13 -7.00 12.60
CA ASP A 27 7.10 -8.47 12.61
C ASP A 27 8.48 -9.11 12.72
N SER A 28 9.48 -8.42 12.21
CA SER A 28 10.91 -8.83 12.28
C SER A 28 11.63 -8.33 13.53
N GLY A 29 10.92 -7.72 14.48
CA GLY A 29 11.51 -7.17 15.70
C GLY A 29 12.35 -5.91 15.50
N LEU A 30 12.18 -5.21 14.36
CA LEU A 30 12.83 -3.94 14.09
C LEU A 30 11.99 -2.77 14.62
N GLU A 31 12.65 -1.64 14.90
CA GLU A 31 11.99 -0.38 15.23
C GLU A 31 11.78 0.47 13.96
N PRO A 32 10.62 0.41 13.31
CA PRO A 32 10.32 1.28 12.16
C PRO A 32 9.82 2.66 12.60
N LEU A 33 9.89 3.62 11.67
CA LEU A 33 9.13 4.86 11.74
C LEU A 33 8.58 5.20 10.35
N ILE A 34 7.28 5.32 10.23
CA ILE A 34 6.62 5.83 9.03
C ILE A 34 6.42 7.34 9.21
N VAL A 35 6.90 8.13 8.26
CA VAL A 35 6.68 9.57 8.21
C VAL A 35 5.75 9.91 7.05
N GLU A 36 4.62 10.54 7.36
CA GLU A 36 3.62 10.95 6.39
C GLU A 36 3.50 12.48 6.37
N LYS A 37 3.67 13.07 5.20
CA LYS A 37 3.61 14.54 5.06
C LYS A 37 2.22 15.13 5.27
N GLN A 38 1.19 14.34 5.02
CA GLN A 38 -0.21 14.73 5.17
C GLN A 38 -0.72 14.45 6.58
N SER A 39 -1.81 15.11 6.95
CA SER A 39 -2.55 14.82 8.19
C SER A 39 -3.34 13.51 8.13
N LEU A 40 -3.58 13.00 6.92
CA LEU A 40 -4.30 11.75 6.65
C LEU A 40 -3.33 10.67 6.17
N VAL A 41 -3.56 9.44 6.63
CA VAL A 41 -2.78 8.26 6.24
C VAL A 41 -3.42 7.52 5.06
N GLY A 42 -2.59 6.89 4.23
CA GLY A 42 -3.05 6.03 3.15
C GLY A 42 -2.64 6.49 1.75
N GLY A 43 -2.29 7.76 1.57
CA GLY A 43 -1.83 8.30 0.30
C GLY A 43 -2.72 7.90 -0.89
N SER A 44 -2.12 7.62 -2.05
CA SER A 44 -2.85 7.19 -3.25
C SER A 44 -3.58 5.85 -3.07
N THR A 45 -3.08 4.97 -2.20
CA THR A 45 -3.77 3.70 -1.89
C THR A 45 -5.12 3.96 -1.25
N GLY A 46 -5.19 4.87 -0.25
CA GLY A 46 -6.45 5.25 0.39
C GLY A 46 -7.45 5.88 -0.58
N LEU A 47 -6.96 6.67 -1.56
CA LEU A 47 -7.78 7.30 -2.60
C LEU A 47 -8.32 6.32 -3.63
N SER A 48 -7.63 5.20 -3.85
CA SER A 48 -7.91 4.22 -4.92
C SER A 48 -9.10 3.30 -4.60
N GLY A 49 -9.45 2.44 -5.56
CA GLY A 49 -10.38 1.33 -5.34
C GLY A 49 -9.89 0.26 -4.34
N GLY A 50 -8.62 0.31 -3.91
CA GLY A 50 -8.06 -0.62 -2.93
C GLY A 50 -7.87 -2.04 -3.44
N ILE A 51 -7.85 -2.20 -4.74
CA ILE A 51 -7.68 -3.51 -5.39
C ILE A 51 -6.19 -3.83 -5.50
N VAL A 52 -5.82 -5.01 -5.05
CA VAL A 52 -4.52 -5.64 -5.27
C VAL A 52 -4.70 -6.70 -6.34
N TRP A 53 -4.13 -6.46 -7.53
CA TRP A 53 -4.16 -7.42 -8.62
C TRP A 53 -2.95 -8.36 -8.50
N LEU A 54 -3.21 -9.66 -8.46
CA LEU A 54 -2.17 -10.67 -8.34
C LEU A 54 -2.64 -12.02 -8.94
N PRO A 55 -2.02 -12.49 -10.03
CA PRO A 55 -2.29 -13.80 -10.60
C PRO A 55 -2.04 -14.93 -9.62
N ASN A 56 -2.83 -15.98 -9.73
CA ASN A 56 -2.72 -17.20 -8.92
C ASN A 56 -2.59 -16.93 -7.41
N ASN A 57 -3.26 -15.89 -6.90
CA ASN A 57 -3.13 -15.49 -5.50
C ASN A 57 -3.68 -16.56 -4.53
N PRO A 58 -3.30 -16.49 -3.23
CA PRO A 58 -3.72 -17.50 -2.24
C PRO A 58 -5.24 -17.67 -2.12
N LEU A 59 -6.02 -16.61 -2.34
CA LEU A 59 -7.49 -16.69 -2.27
C LEU A 59 -8.06 -17.45 -3.48
N MET A 60 -7.48 -17.25 -4.68
CA MET A 60 -7.86 -18.04 -5.86
C MET A 60 -7.64 -19.53 -5.62
N ARG A 61 -6.48 -19.90 -5.09
CA ARG A 61 -6.15 -21.30 -4.78
C ARG A 61 -7.10 -21.87 -3.72
N ALA A 62 -7.40 -21.11 -2.68
CA ALA A 62 -8.35 -21.53 -1.64
C ALA A 62 -9.78 -21.72 -2.17
N GLU A 63 -10.18 -20.99 -3.19
CA GLU A 63 -11.49 -21.11 -3.86
C GLU A 63 -11.50 -22.10 -5.03
N GLY A 64 -10.37 -22.78 -5.33
CA GLY A 64 -10.25 -23.70 -6.45
C GLY A 64 -10.34 -23.03 -7.83
N VAL A 65 -10.06 -21.75 -7.92
CA VAL A 65 -10.08 -21.01 -9.19
C VAL A 65 -8.79 -21.26 -9.96
N ALA A 66 -8.92 -21.78 -11.17
CA ALA A 66 -7.80 -22.12 -12.01
C ALA A 66 -7.04 -20.84 -12.45
N ASP A 67 -5.76 -20.81 -12.15
CA ASP A 67 -4.78 -19.82 -12.59
C ASP A 67 -3.38 -20.37 -12.31
N SER A 68 -2.36 -19.83 -12.98
CA SER A 68 -0.99 -20.28 -12.80
C SER A 68 0.00 -19.11 -12.71
N HIS A 69 1.17 -19.39 -12.15
CA HIS A 69 2.28 -18.46 -12.14
C HIS A 69 2.72 -18.13 -13.58
N GLN A 70 2.76 -19.17 -14.44
CA GLN A 70 3.14 -19.04 -15.85
C GLN A 70 2.15 -18.16 -16.62
N ASP A 71 0.84 -18.29 -16.39
CA ASP A 71 -0.17 -17.42 -17.00
C ASP A 71 0.00 -15.98 -16.53
N GLY A 72 0.32 -15.77 -15.25
CA GLY A 72 0.64 -14.46 -14.70
C GLY A 72 1.84 -13.81 -15.38
N LEU A 73 2.93 -14.56 -15.56
CA LEU A 73 4.13 -14.08 -16.27
C LEU A 73 3.84 -13.82 -17.75
N ALA A 74 3.12 -14.73 -18.42
CA ALA A 74 2.74 -14.56 -19.81
C ALA A 74 1.92 -13.30 -20.03
N TYR A 75 0.94 -13.04 -19.14
CA TYR A 75 0.12 -11.83 -19.19
C TYR A 75 0.95 -10.55 -19.00
N LEU A 76 1.85 -10.53 -18.00
CA LEU A 76 2.72 -9.38 -17.75
C LEU A 76 3.70 -9.16 -18.91
N ALA A 77 4.19 -10.24 -19.54
CA ALA A 77 5.06 -10.14 -20.70
C ALA A 77 4.34 -9.58 -21.93
N ASP A 78 3.08 -10.00 -22.14
CA ASP A 78 2.29 -9.61 -23.30
C ASP A 78 1.73 -8.18 -23.18
N VAL A 79 1.25 -7.80 -22.00
CA VAL A 79 0.58 -6.50 -21.77
C VAL A 79 1.57 -5.39 -21.40
N VAL A 80 2.60 -5.69 -20.61
CA VAL A 80 3.56 -4.69 -20.12
C VAL A 80 4.83 -4.72 -20.97
N GLY A 81 5.34 -5.90 -21.28
CA GLY A 81 6.59 -6.09 -22.00
C GLY A 81 7.83 -5.70 -21.17
N ASP A 82 8.99 -5.71 -21.82
CA ASP A 82 10.26 -5.26 -21.24
C ASP A 82 10.57 -3.84 -21.73
N ILE A 83 10.20 -2.86 -20.92
CA ILE A 83 10.42 -1.44 -21.22
C ILE A 83 11.44 -0.81 -20.26
N GLY A 84 12.42 -1.58 -19.84
CA GLY A 84 13.54 -1.17 -19.01
C GLY A 84 13.47 -1.73 -17.58
N ALA A 85 14.34 -1.23 -16.72
CA ALA A 85 14.56 -1.78 -15.36
C ALA A 85 13.31 -1.88 -14.50
N ALA A 86 12.25 -1.09 -14.78
CA ALA A 86 11.02 -1.11 -14.01
C ALA A 86 10.10 -2.29 -14.34
N SER A 87 10.24 -2.91 -15.51
CA SER A 87 9.42 -4.03 -15.98
C SER A 87 10.26 -5.22 -16.48
N SER A 88 11.49 -5.35 -15.98
CA SER A 88 12.36 -6.47 -16.37
C SER A 88 11.75 -7.83 -16.01
N PRO A 89 12.15 -8.92 -16.66
CA PRO A 89 11.68 -10.27 -16.34
C PRO A 89 11.82 -10.61 -14.86
N GLU A 90 12.97 -10.25 -14.23
CA GLU A 90 13.22 -10.51 -12.81
C GLU A 90 12.26 -9.75 -11.90
N ARG A 91 11.87 -8.51 -12.26
CA ARG A 91 10.88 -7.76 -11.49
C ARG A 91 9.47 -8.32 -11.61
N ARG A 92 9.10 -8.82 -12.80
CA ARG A 92 7.80 -9.49 -12.99
C ARG A 92 7.73 -10.77 -12.18
N GLU A 93 8.82 -11.56 -12.20
CA GLU A 93 8.95 -12.77 -11.38
C GLU A 93 8.85 -12.44 -9.87
N MET A 94 9.61 -11.46 -9.43
CA MET A 94 9.58 -11.00 -8.02
C MET A 94 8.21 -10.47 -7.61
N PHE A 95 7.50 -9.75 -8.48
CA PHE A 95 6.15 -9.26 -8.20
C PHE A 95 5.17 -10.40 -7.90
N LEU A 96 5.21 -11.46 -8.71
CA LEU A 96 4.34 -12.61 -8.51
C LEU A 96 4.72 -13.39 -7.25
N THR A 97 6.00 -13.64 -7.02
CA THR A 97 6.49 -14.40 -5.86
C THR A 97 6.25 -13.65 -4.56
N ALA A 98 6.81 -12.44 -4.42
CA ALA A 98 6.66 -11.64 -3.21
C ALA A 98 5.22 -11.17 -2.98
N GLY A 99 4.43 -11.02 -4.06
CA GLY A 99 3.01 -10.70 -3.95
C GLY A 99 2.22 -11.76 -3.20
N HIS A 100 2.48 -13.05 -3.46
CA HIS A 100 1.84 -14.15 -2.72
C HIS A 100 2.23 -14.16 -1.24
N GLU A 101 3.51 -13.94 -0.95
CA GLU A 101 4.00 -13.84 0.43
C GLU A 101 3.36 -12.67 1.17
N MET A 102 3.24 -11.50 0.50
CA MET A 102 2.59 -10.32 1.04
C MET A 102 1.11 -10.58 1.39
N ILE A 103 0.32 -11.21 0.50
CA ILE A 103 -1.09 -11.52 0.78
C ILE A 103 -1.21 -12.45 1.98
N ASN A 104 -0.39 -13.51 2.04
CA ASN A 104 -0.36 -14.42 3.18
C ASN A 104 0.05 -13.71 4.48
N PHE A 105 1.06 -12.86 4.41
CA PHE A 105 1.52 -12.06 5.54
C PHE A 105 0.40 -11.13 6.07
N LEU A 106 -0.21 -10.34 5.20
CA LEU A 106 -1.28 -9.43 5.57
C LEU A 106 -2.47 -10.17 6.20
N THR A 107 -2.86 -11.32 5.62
CA THR A 107 -3.94 -12.14 6.16
C THR A 107 -3.61 -12.65 7.57
N ARG A 108 -2.39 -13.15 7.79
CA ARG A 108 -1.93 -13.57 9.14
C ARG A 108 -1.93 -12.41 10.15
N ARG A 109 -1.72 -11.18 9.68
CA ARG A 109 -1.76 -9.95 10.52
C ARG A 109 -3.16 -9.35 10.65
N GLY A 110 -4.21 -10.08 10.28
CA GLY A 110 -5.60 -9.68 10.49
C GLY A 110 -6.17 -8.75 9.43
N VAL A 111 -5.46 -8.53 8.31
CA VAL A 111 -6.02 -7.83 7.16
C VAL A 111 -6.99 -8.78 6.44
N ALA A 112 -8.29 -8.54 6.62
CA ALA A 112 -9.32 -9.36 6.02
C ALA A 112 -9.48 -9.02 4.53
N LEU A 113 -9.11 -9.96 3.68
CA LEU A 113 -9.14 -9.84 2.23
C LEU A 113 -10.16 -10.80 1.62
N ILE A 114 -10.77 -10.37 0.53
CA ILE A 114 -11.66 -11.19 -0.29
C ILE A 114 -11.26 -11.08 -1.76
N ARG A 115 -11.53 -12.11 -2.53
CA ARG A 115 -11.32 -12.07 -3.98
C ARG A 115 -12.48 -11.34 -4.67
N CYS A 116 -12.15 -10.53 -5.66
CA CYS A 116 -13.12 -9.88 -6.53
C CYS A 116 -13.58 -10.87 -7.62
N ALA A 117 -14.41 -11.84 -7.24
CA ALA A 117 -14.88 -12.89 -8.13
C ALA A 117 -15.60 -12.31 -9.37
N GLY A 118 -15.21 -12.78 -10.56
CA GLY A 118 -15.76 -12.31 -11.83
C GLY A 118 -15.29 -10.90 -12.26
N TRP A 119 -14.33 -10.30 -11.54
CA TRP A 119 -13.68 -9.08 -11.95
C TRP A 119 -12.53 -9.41 -12.90
N SER A 120 -12.80 -9.35 -14.19
CA SER A 120 -11.89 -9.68 -15.27
C SER A 120 -10.63 -8.79 -15.26
N ASP A 121 -9.52 -9.33 -15.75
CA ASP A 121 -8.36 -8.52 -16.13
C ASP A 121 -8.76 -7.45 -17.15
N TYR A 122 -8.00 -6.37 -17.24
CA TYR A 122 -8.29 -5.29 -18.22
C TYR A 122 -8.19 -5.80 -19.67
N TYR A 123 -7.34 -6.77 -19.92
CA TYR A 123 -7.11 -7.38 -21.23
C TYR A 123 -7.25 -8.89 -21.16
N PRO A 124 -8.46 -9.44 -20.88
CA PRO A 124 -8.62 -10.87 -20.61
C PRO A 124 -8.35 -11.76 -21.82
N ASN A 125 -8.34 -11.20 -23.02
CA ASN A 125 -8.08 -11.92 -24.28
C ASN A 125 -6.57 -11.99 -24.62
N HIS A 126 -5.72 -11.30 -23.85
CA HIS A 126 -4.28 -11.40 -24.01
C HIS A 126 -3.74 -12.72 -23.46
N LYS A 127 -2.52 -13.10 -23.90
CA LYS A 127 -1.89 -14.34 -23.46
C LYS A 127 -1.81 -14.40 -21.95
N GLY A 128 -2.30 -15.47 -21.36
CA GLY A 128 -2.38 -15.61 -19.89
C GLY A 128 -3.41 -14.73 -19.20
N GLY A 129 -4.30 -14.04 -19.95
CA GLY A 129 -5.38 -13.24 -19.39
C GLY A 129 -6.44 -14.10 -18.65
N ASN A 130 -7.10 -13.53 -17.65
CA ASN A 130 -8.07 -14.23 -16.81
C ASN A 130 -9.33 -13.38 -16.59
N ALA A 131 -10.49 -14.00 -16.83
CA ALA A 131 -11.80 -13.36 -16.63
C ALA A 131 -12.44 -13.70 -15.27
N SER A 132 -11.88 -14.65 -14.51
CA SER A 132 -12.45 -15.16 -13.26
C SER A 132 -12.15 -14.26 -12.04
N GLY A 133 -11.20 -13.34 -12.18
CA GLY A 133 -10.83 -12.36 -11.15
C GLY A 133 -9.58 -12.74 -10.36
N ARG A 134 -8.50 -12.04 -10.69
CA ARG A 134 -7.17 -12.07 -10.03
C ARG A 134 -7.04 -11.02 -8.94
N ALA A 135 -8.02 -10.15 -8.85
CA ALA A 135 -8.02 -9.03 -7.92
C ALA A 135 -8.51 -9.46 -6.54
N VAL A 136 -7.91 -8.88 -5.50
CA VAL A 136 -8.35 -8.98 -4.11
C VAL A 136 -8.58 -7.60 -3.55
N GLU A 137 -9.55 -7.47 -2.64
CA GLU A 137 -9.84 -6.22 -1.93
C GLU A 137 -10.06 -6.47 -0.44
N ALA A 138 -9.93 -5.44 0.39
CA ALA A 138 -10.24 -5.55 1.81
C ALA A 138 -11.75 -5.49 2.04
N VAL A 139 -12.24 -6.30 2.98
CA VAL A 139 -13.65 -6.23 3.42
C VAL A 139 -13.95 -4.87 4.07
N PRO A 140 -15.22 -4.41 4.12
CA PRO A 140 -15.57 -3.16 4.77
C PRO A 140 -15.08 -3.14 6.23
N PHE A 141 -14.45 -2.03 6.62
CA PHE A 141 -13.85 -1.86 7.93
C PHE A 141 -14.62 -0.82 8.77
N ASP A 142 -14.93 -1.15 10.02
CA ASP A 142 -15.54 -0.19 10.96
C ASP A 142 -14.47 0.75 11.51
N ALA A 143 -14.53 2.03 11.12
CA ALA A 143 -13.56 3.05 11.52
C ALA A 143 -13.43 3.22 13.05
N ALA A 144 -14.47 2.91 13.81
CA ALA A 144 -14.45 2.98 15.29
C ALA A 144 -13.37 2.08 15.90
N LYS A 145 -12.99 0.98 15.21
CA LYS A 145 -11.92 0.08 15.67
C LYS A 145 -10.52 0.72 15.66
N LEU A 146 -10.36 1.87 15.03
CA LEU A 146 -9.10 2.62 15.00
C LEU A 146 -8.94 3.59 16.18
N GLY A 147 -9.97 3.73 17.04
CA GLY A 147 -9.91 4.67 18.17
C GLY A 147 -9.64 6.11 17.71
N SER A 148 -8.63 6.74 18.27
CA SER A 148 -8.23 8.12 17.92
C SER A 148 -7.78 8.32 16.47
N TRP A 149 -7.52 7.24 15.74
CA TRP A 149 -7.13 7.26 14.33
C TRP A 149 -8.32 7.18 13.36
N SER A 150 -9.55 7.02 13.85
CA SER A 150 -10.74 6.79 13.01
C SER A 150 -10.97 7.86 11.94
N GLY A 151 -10.67 9.13 12.25
CA GLY A 151 -10.79 10.26 11.30
C GLY A 151 -9.53 10.54 10.47
N ARG A 152 -8.48 9.74 10.60
CA ARG A 152 -7.18 9.99 9.96
C ARG A 152 -6.88 9.15 8.73
N VAL A 153 -7.80 8.32 8.30
CA VAL A 153 -7.65 7.53 7.06
C VAL A 153 -8.11 8.35 5.87
N GLN A 154 -7.30 8.38 4.83
CA GLN A 154 -7.61 9.05 3.56
C GLN A 154 -8.89 8.48 2.95
N PRO A 155 -9.94 9.28 2.73
CA PRO A 155 -11.17 8.81 2.11
C PRO A 155 -10.95 8.51 0.62
N PRO A 156 -11.64 7.51 0.05
CA PRO A 156 -11.53 7.19 -1.37
C PRO A 156 -12.10 8.33 -2.25
N LEU A 157 -11.51 8.54 -3.43
CA LEU A 157 -12.02 9.50 -4.42
C LEU A 157 -13.43 9.15 -4.88
N ALA A 158 -13.65 7.87 -5.21
CA ALA A 158 -14.97 7.35 -5.49
C ALA A 158 -15.74 7.20 -4.18
N ARG A 159 -16.36 8.27 -3.74
CA ARG A 159 -17.37 8.19 -2.67
C ARG A 159 -18.56 7.43 -3.26
N ASN A 160 -18.65 6.13 -3.04
CA ASN A 160 -19.73 5.25 -3.52
C ASN A 160 -21.12 5.73 -3.07
N TYR A 161 -21.41 7.02 -3.25
CA TYR A 161 -22.61 7.76 -2.82
C TYR A 161 -23.04 7.40 -1.38
N GLY A 162 -22.09 7.04 -0.54
CA GLY A 162 -22.31 6.60 0.84
C GLY A 162 -22.79 5.16 0.98
N TYR A 163 -22.79 4.36 -0.09
CA TYR A 163 -23.07 2.93 -0.02
C TYR A 163 -21.84 2.11 0.35
N VAL A 164 -22.06 1.11 1.20
CA VAL A 164 -21.05 0.11 1.57
C VAL A 164 -21.08 -1.00 0.53
N VAL A 165 -20.32 -0.83 -0.55
CA VAL A 165 -20.31 -1.72 -1.71
C VAL A 165 -18.92 -2.28 -1.94
N LEU A 166 -18.83 -3.56 -2.32
CA LEU A 166 -17.61 -4.25 -2.73
C LEU A 166 -17.49 -4.23 -4.26
N THR A 167 -16.26 -4.38 -4.76
CA THR A 167 -15.99 -4.35 -6.20
C THR A 167 -16.77 -5.40 -6.96
N ASN A 168 -16.87 -6.63 -6.43
CA ASN A 168 -17.65 -7.71 -7.05
C ASN A 168 -19.17 -7.50 -7.02
N GLU A 169 -19.67 -6.63 -6.13
CA GLU A 169 -21.10 -6.28 -6.03
C GLU A 169 -21.48 -5.12 -6.96
N LEU A 170 -20.49 -4.30 -7.37
CA LEU A 170 -20.73 -3.03 -8.08
C LEU A 170 -21.56 -3.23 -9.36
N ARG A 171 -21.20 -4.25 -10.16
CA ARG A 171 -21.92 -4.60 -11.38
C ARG A 171 -23.36 -5.01 -11.11
N SER A 172 -23.58 -5.78 -10.06
CA SER A 172 -24.92 -6.20 -9.65
C SER A 172 -25.78 -5.04 -9.17
N VAL A 173 -25.19 -4.08 -8.46
CA VAL A 173 -25.88 -2.86 -8.02
C VAL A 173 -26.24 -1.98 -9.22
N GLN A 174 -25.35 -1.83 -10.20
CA GLN A 174 -25.63 -1.04 -11.43
C GLN A 174 -26.75 -1.64 -12.25
N TYR A 175 -26.87 -2.96 -12.30
CA TYR A 175 -27.87 -3.69 -13.12
C TYR A 175 -28.87 -4.47 -12.24
N PHE A 176 -29.26 -3.88 -11.11
CA PHE A 176 -30.07 -4.56 -10.09
C PHE A 176 -31.40 -5.11 -10.62
N ASN A 177 -31.97 -4.48 -11.67
CA ASN A 177 -33.25 -4.88 -12.28
C ASN A 177 -33.13 -5.96 -13.36
N ARG A 178 -31.93 -6.46 -13.68
CA ARG A 178 -31.69 -7.42 -14.75
C ARG A 178 -32.00 -8.88 -14.38
N SER A 179 -31.93 -9.21 -13.10
CA SER A 179 -32.21 -10.57 -12.62
C SER A 179 -32.51 -10.59 -11.12
N ALA A 180 -33.16 -11.67 -10.65
CA ALA A 180 -33.40 -11.90 -9.22
C ALA A 180 -32.08 -11.92 -8.42
N ARG A 181 -30.99 -12.46 -9.01
CA ARG A 181 -29.67 -12.49 -8.39
C ARG A 181 -29.09 -11.10 -8.21
N THR A 182 -29.13 -10.23 -9.23
CA THR A 182 -28.61 -8.86 -9.14
C THR A 182 -29.44 -8.03 -8.18
N PHE A 183 -30.76 -8.24 -8.15
CA PHE A 183 -31.66 -7.62 -7.18
C PHE A 183 -31.32 -8.02 -5.74
N ALA A 184 -31.10 -9.31 -5.47
CA ALA A 184 -30.74 -9.80 -4.13
C ALA A 184 -29.40 -9.23 -3.66
N VAL A 185 -28.41 -9.09 -4.55
CA VAL A 185 -27.12 -8.46 -4.21
C VAL A 185 -27.33 -6.97 -3.88
N ALA A 186 -28.09 -6.24 -4.70
CA ALA A 186 -28.39 -4.83 -4.45
C ALA A 186 -29.14 -4.65 -3.11
N ALA A 187 -30.16 -5.46 -2.85
CA ALA A 187 -30.92 -5.43 -1.58
C ALA A 187 -29.99 -5.68 -0.37
N ARG A 188 -29.03 -6.60 -0.48
CA ARG A 188 -28.01 -6.84 0.57
C ARG A 188 -27.13 -5.63 0.80
N VAL A 189 -26.66 -4.96 -0.27
CA VAL A 189 -25.86 -3.73 -0.18
C VAL A 189 -26.65 -2.62 0.51
N PHE A 190 -27.93 -2.42 0.13
CA PHE A 190 -28.81 -1.44 0.77
C PHE A 190 -29.04 -1.77 2.24
N ALA A 191 -29.36 -3.03 2.58
CA ALA A 191 -29.59 -3.45 3.97
C ALA A 191 -28.33 -3.25 4.83
N ARG A 192 -27.15 -3.63 4.31
CA ARG A 192 -25.86 -3.41 4.99
C ARG A 192 -25.61 -1.94 5.23
N THR A 193 -25.86 -1.10 4.24
CA THR A 193 -25.68 0.35 4.32
C THR A 193 -26.65 0.97 5.34
N ALA A 194 -27.93 0.59 5.28
CA ALA A 194 -28.95 1.06 6.22
C ALA A 194 -28.63 0.64 7.67
N ALA A 195 -28.24 -0.62 7.86
CA ALA A 195 -27.83 -1.13 9.18
C ALA A 195 -26.62 -0.38 9.75
N ALA A 196 -25.63 -0.06 8.90
CA ALA A 196 -24.48 0.74 9.32
C ALA A 196 -24.91 2.16 9.75
N ARG A 197 -25.76 2.81 8.96
CA ARG A 197 -26.30 4.16 9.29
C ARG A 197 -27.11 4.16 10.57
N MET A 198 -28.02 3.21 10.74
CA MET A 198 -28.83 3.08 11.97
C MET A 198 -27.97 2.89 13.22
N ARG A 199 -26.88 2.10 13.09
CA ARG A 199 -25.94 1.87 14.19
C ARG A 199 -24.89 2.96 14.32
N ARG A 200 -24.97 4.04 13.55
CA ARG A 200 -23.99 5.14 13.49
C ARG A 200 -22.55 4.66 13.25
N ARG A 201 -22.39 3.55 12.52
CA ARG A 201 -21.07 3.03 12.17
C ARG A 201 -20.57 3.67 10.88
N GLN A 202 -19.33 4.10 10.90
CA GLN A 202 -18.62 4.54 9.70
C GLN A 202 -17.86 3.35 9.09
N LEU A 203 -18.46 2.70 8.10
CA LEU A 203 -17.81 1.62 7.38
C LEU A 203 -16.97 2.19 6.23
N LEU A 204 -15.67 1.95 6.28
CA LEU A 204 -14.72 2.25 5.22
C LEU A 204 -14.75 1.13 4.18
N THR A 205 -14.62 1.49 2.91
CA THR A 205 -14.54 0.57 1.76
C THR A 205 -13.36 0.94 0.88
N ASN A 206 -13.10 0.17 -0.16
CA ASN A 206 -12.05 0.45 -1.15
C ASN A 206 -10.66 0.58 -0.48
N GLY A 207 -9.81 1.46 -1.02
CA GLY A 207 -8.46 1.70 -0.50
C GLY A 207 -8.44 2.18 0.95
N ALA A 208 -9.44 2.95 1.37
CA ALA A 208 -9.56 3.36 2.77
C ALA A 208 -9.74 2.16 3.71
N SER A 209 -10.48 1.13 3.30
CA SER A 209 -10.61 -0.11 4.08
C SER A 209 -9.29 -0.87 4.16
N LEU A 210 -8.57 -1.01 3.05
CA LEU A 210 -7.26 -1.67 3.02
C LEU A 210 -6.27 -0.97 3.97
N ILE A 211 -6.19 0.35 3.90
CA ILE A 211 -5.35 1.15 4.79
C ILE A 211 -5.79 1.00 6.26
N ALA A 212 -7.10 1.02 6.53
CA ALA A 212 -7.63 0.88 7.88
C ALA A 212 -7.30 -0.48 8.51
N HIS A 213 -7.39 -1.57 7.73
CA HIS A 213 -6.96 -2.89 8.18
C HIS A 213 -5.46 -2.92 8.52
N MET A 214 -4.61 -2.37 7.64
CA MET A 214 -3.17 -2.31 7.90
C MET A 214 -2.81 -1.41 9.08
N LEU A 215 -3.48 -0.26 9.22
CA LEU A 215 -3.31 0.62 10.37
C LEU A 215 -3.74 -0.05 11.67
N LYS A 216 -4.84 -0.82 11.66
CA LYS A 216 -5.27 -1.61 12.82
C LYS A 216 -4.22 -2.64 13.20
N ALA A 217 -3.66 -3.35 12.21
CA ALA A 217 -2.57 -4.30 12.45
C ALA A 217 -1.32 -3.63 13.03
N LEU A 218 -0.95 -2.43 12.57
CA LEU A 218 0.13 -1.63 13.17
C LEU A 218 -0.18 -1.26 14.62
N LEU A 219 -1.41 -0.80 14.90
CA LEU A 219 -1.85 -0.48 16.26
C LEU A 219 -1.76 -1.69 17.19
N ASP A 220 -2.16 -2.87 16.70
CA ASP A 220 -2.14 -4.11 17.48
C ASP A 220 -0.72 -4.58 17.80
N LEU A 221 0.22 -4.40 16.86
CA LEU A 221 1.64 -4.76 17.05
C LEU A 221 2.44 -3.74 17.86
N SER A 222 1.87 -2.58 18.19
CA SER A 222 2.56 -1.47 18.85
C SER A 222 1.79 -0.91 20.05
N ASP A 223 1.00 -1.75 20.73
CA ASP A 223 0.25 -1.42 21.94
C ASP A 223 -0.57 -0.12 21.81
N GLY A 224 -1.19 0.06 20.64
CA GLY A 224 -2.04 1.22 20.32
C GLY A 224 -1.30 2.49 19.90
N GLN A 225 0.03 2.47 19.85
CA GLN A 225 0.86 3.60 19.44
C GLN A 225 1.66 3.27 18.17
N PRO A 226 1.05 3.39 16.99
CA PRO A 226 1.72 2.99 15.76
C PRO A 226 2.96 3.86 15.52
N PRO A 227 4.06 3.27 15.02
CA PRO A 227 5.28 4.00 14.69
C PRO A 227 5.08 4.84 13.42
N LEU A 228 4.11 5.75 13.50
CA LEU A 228 3.66 6.57 12.38
C LEU A 228 3.44 8.01 12.81
N TRP A 229 4.05 8.93 12.07
CA TRP A 229 3.85 10.35 12.24
C TRP A 229 3.15 10.94 11.02
N THR A 230 2.08 11.67 11.26
CA THR A 230 1.43 12.54 10.27
C THR A 230 1.96 13.97 10.38
N ASP A 231 1.67 14.80 9.38
CA ASP A 231 2.17 16.18 9.29
C ASP A 231 3.70 16.23 9.42
N ALA A 232 4.38 15.20 8.91
CA ALA A 232 5.81 14.94 9.04
C ALA A 232 6.43 14.72 7.65
N ALA A 233 6.91 15.80 7.05
CA ALA A 233 7.51 15.75 5.72
C ALA A 233 9.00 15.40 5.79
N LEU A 234 9.43 14.31 5.12
CA LEU A 234 10.84 14.04 4.87
C LEU A 234 11.35 15.06 3.84
N THR A 235 12.31 15.90 4.22
CA THR A 235 12.81 17.00 3.38
C THR A 235 14.17 16.73 2.79
N GLU A 236 15.02 15.98 3.49
CA GLU A 236 16.40 15.76 3.07
C GLU A 236 16.92 14.41 3.57
N LEU A 237 17.74 13.74 2.76
CA LEU A 237 18.51 12.58 3.20
C LEU A 237 19.91 13.04 3.60
N VAL A 238 20.36 12.63 4.78
CA VAL A 238 21.74 12.89 5.24
C VAL A 238 22.63 11.77 4.71
N VAL A 239 23.63 12.16 3.91
CA VAL A 239 24.55 11.22 3.26
C VAL A 239 25.98 11.50 3.76
N GLU A 240 26.62 10.47 4.31
CA GLU A 240 28.04 10.48 4.71
C GLU A 240 28.74 9.33 3.97
N ASP A 241 29.89 9.61 3.37
CA ASP A 241 30.68 8.62 2.61
C ASP A 241 29.88 7.80 1.59
N GLY A 242 28.94 8.47 0.90
CA GLY A 242 28.08 7.83 -0.10
C GLY A 242 26.96 6.93 0.47
N ARG A 243 26.78 6.92 1.79
CA ARG A 243 25.74 6.15 2.48
C ARG A 243 24.71 7.07 3.11
N VAL A 244 23.44 6.71 3.02
CA VAL A 244 22.39 7.39 3.77
C VAL A 244 22.53 7.00 5.24
N VAL A 245 22.84 7.96 6.10
CA VAL A 245 23.01 7.77 7.55
C VAL A 245 21.82 8.30 8.35
N GLY A 246 20.95 9.07 7.70
CA GLY A 246 19.78 9.63 8.35
C GLY A 246 18.93 10.47 7.41
N ALA A 247 17.96 11.15 7.98
CA ALA A 247 17.09 12.06 7.24
C ALA A 247 16.63 13.23 8.12
N ARG A 248 16.25 14.34 7.45
CA ARG A 248 15.57 15.47 8.08
C ARG A 248 14.08 15.37 7.84
N VAL A 249 13.31 15.49 8.91
CA VAL A 249 11.85 15.45 8.89
C VAL A 249 11.33 16.74 9.52
N VAL A 250 10.53 17.48 8.76
CA VAL A 250 9.84 18.67 9.26
C VAL A 250 8.46 18.26 9.72
N ARG A 251 8.17 18.46 11.01
CA ARG A 251 6.83 18.23 11.57
C ARG A 251 6.13 19.56 11.78
N ALA A 252 4.90 19.68 11.27
CA ALA A 252 4.03 20.77 11.69
C ALA A 252 3.75 20.62 13.18
N ALA A 253 4.14 21.61 13.99
CA ALA A 253 3.77 21.66 15.40
C ALA A 253 2.24 21.73 15.47
N GLY A 254 1.60 20.79 16.21
CA GLY A 254 0.15 20.63 16.26
C GLY A 254 -0.61 21.93 16.44
N ARG A 255 -1.87 21.97 16.00
CA ARG A 255 -2.82 23.09 15.90
C ARG A 255 -2.72 24.17 17.00
N ALA A 256 -1.65 24.99 16.95
CA ALA A 256 -1.63 26.30 17.57
C ALA A 256 -1.09 27.29 16.54
N PRO A 257 -1.72 28.42 16.27
CA PRO A 257 -1.39 29.29 15.14
C PRO A 257 -0.07 30.05 15.26
N SER A 258 0.86 29.64 16.12
CA SER A 258 2.11 30.38 16.34
C SER A 258 3.35 29.55 16.69
N ARG A 259 3.39 28.25 16.40
CA ARG A 259 4.61 27.46 16.67
C ARG A 259 5.33 27.06 15.39
N ARG A 260 6.59 27.48 15.27
CA ARG A 260 7.54 27.13 14.20
C ARG A 260 7.62 25.59 14.07
N ALA A 261 7.67 25.11 12.82
CA ALA A 261 7.97 23.72 12.53
C ALA A 261 9.25 23.28 13.26
N ARG A 262 9.23 22.11 13.91
CA ARG A 262 10.45 21.53 14.49
C ARG A 262 11.08 20.64 13.43
N GLU A 263 12.34 20.92 13.13
CA GLU A 263 13.20 20.01 12.37
C GLU A 263 13.72 18.94 13.33
N SER A 264 13.50 17.68 12.98
CA SER A 264 14.03 16.52 13.71
C SER A 264 15.07 15.82 12.86
N CYS A 265 16.22 15.55 13.43
CA CYS A 265 17.33 14.88 12.76
C CYS A 265 17.42 13.41 13.22
N TRP A 266 17.54 12.47 12.30
CA TRP A 266 17.40 11.01 12.56
C TRP A 266 18.67 10.26 12.19
N ARG A 267 19.11 9.36 13.04
CA ARG A 267 20.25 8.49 12.80
C ARG A 267 19.79 7.04 12.58
N ARG A 268 20.39 6.44 11.59
CA ARG A 268 20.30 5.08 11.06
C ARG A 268 19.19 4.90 10.04
N ALA A 269 19.62 5.06 8.81
CA ALA A 269 18.89 4.57 7.66
C ALA A 269 19.85 3.72 6.85
N VAL A 270 19.38 2.62 6.35
CA VAL A 270 20.23 1.74 5.59
C VAL A 270 19.50 1.26 4.36
N SER A 271 20.20 1.41 3.24
CA SER A 271 19.90 0.96 1.90
C SER A 271 18.53 1.37 1.34
N ALA A 272 18.56 2.37 0.45
CA ALA A 272 17.42 2.74 -0.36
C ALA A 272 17.21 1.72 -1.47
N THR A 273 16.11 0.98 -1.43
CA THR A 273 15.58 0.34 -2.64
C THR A 273 14.46 1.22 -3.16
N THR A 274 14.76 1.99 -4.19
CA THR A 274 13.80 2.88 -4.84
C THR A 274 12.87 2.05 -5.72
N SER A 275 11.72 1.66 -5.23
CA SER A 275 10.62 1.26 -6.10
C SER A 275 9.80 2.50 -6.43
N ARG A 276 9.87 2.97 -7.67
CA ARG A 276 8.99 4.00 -8.23
C ARG A 276 7.58 3.42 -8.46
N CYS A 277 6.95 2.96 -7.40
CA CYS A 277 5.53 2.65 -7.44
C CYS A 277 4.92 3.18 -6.15
N ALA A 278 4.03 4.16 -6.29
CA ALA A 278 3.12 4.65 -5.26
C ALA A 278 3.76 5.20 -3.97
N GLY A 279 4.66 6.15 -4.07
CA GLY A 279 4.88 7.16 -3.02
C GLY A 279 5.48 6.72 -1.69
N ALA A 280 5.96 5.49 -1.57
CA ALA A 280 6.65 5.02 -0.38
C ALA A 280 8.09 4.63 -0.71
N THR A 281 9.05 5.18 0.00
CA THR A 281 10.46 4.78 -0.07
C THR A 281 10.86 4.19 1.28
N ALA A 282 11.21 2.92 1.30
CA ALA A 282 11.78 2.26 2.47
C ALA A 282 13.31 2.31 2.38
N VAL A 283 13.96 2.72 3.46
CA VAL A 283 15.41 2.77 3.58
C VAL A 283 15.81 1.75 4.64
N THR A 284 16.47 0.64 4.23
CA THR A 284 16.82 -0.48 5.11
C THR A 284 18.34 -0.63 5.36
N SER A 285 18.75 -1.11 6.56
CA SER A 285 20.14 -1.53 6.88
C SER A 285 20.45 -2.95 6.43
N PRO A 286 21.66 -3.26 5.95
CA PRO A 286 22.05 -4.65 5.77
C PRO A 286 22.20 -5.32 7.14
N MET A 287 21.50 -6.42 7.34
CA MET A 287 21.78 -7.32 8.47
C MET A 287 23.26 -7.74 8.43
N ARG A 288 23.94 -7.69 9.57
CA ARG A 288 25.25 -8.31 9.72
C ARG A 288 25.10 -9.82 9.62
N GLY A 289 25.25 -10.34 8.40
CA GLY A 289 25.53 -11.76 8.19
C GLY A 289 27.00 -12.00 8.40
N ASN A 290 27.35 -12.99 9.22
CA ASN A 290 28.72 -13.47 9.42
C ASN A 290 29.36 -13.92 8.10
N GLY A 291 30.44 -13.26 7.75
CA GLY A 291 31.56 -13.80 6.99
C GLY A 291 31.29 -14.33 5.58
N ARG A 292 31.35 -13.43 4.59
CA ARG A 292 32.07 -13.60 3.31
C ARG A 292 32.07 -12.25 2.60
N SER A 293 33.26 -11.79 2.20
CA SER A 293 33.46 -10.54 1.48
C SER A 293 32.78 -10.55 0.11
N PRO A 294 32.00 -9.54 -0.25
CA PRO A 294 31.56 -9.37 -1.64
C PRO A 294 32.59 -8.55 -2.42
N THR A 295 32.81 -8.95 -3.66
CA THR A 295 33.55 -8.28 -4.72
C THR A 295 33.06 -6.84 -4.91
N PRO A 296 33.93 -5.85 -5.23
CA PRO A 296 33.53 -4.46 -5.32
C PRO A 296 32.64 -4.20 -6.53
N ALA A 297 31.43 -3.67 -6.30
CA ALA A 297 30.54 -3.21 -7.33
C ALA A 297 30.99 -1.84 -7.88
N THR A 298 30.99 -1.70 -9.19
CA THR A 298 31.35 -0.51 -9.97
C THR A 298 30.48 0.71 -9.57
N PRO A 299 31.06 1.91 -9.40
CA PRO A 299 30.27 3.08 -9.01
C PRO A 299 29.41 3.59 -10.17
N VAL A 300 28.10 3.64 -9.96
CA VAL A 300 27.16 4.30 -10.87
C VAL A 300 27.28 5.83 -10.66
N ARG A 301 27.78 6.54 -11.66
CA ARG A 301 27.81 8.01 -11.70
C ARG A 301 26.39 8.55 -11.82
N CYS A 302 25.95 9.31 -10.82
CA CYS A 302 24.74 10.10 -10.89
C CYS A 302 25.01 11.38 -11.69
N SER A 303 24.58 11.45 -12.96
CA SER A 303 24.63 12.68 -13.76
C SER A 303 23.40 13.54 -13.47
N LYS A 304 23.63 14.78 -13.03
CA LYS A 304 22.62 15.83 -12.94
C LYS A 304 22.09 16.16 -14.35
N ARG A 305 20.95 15.60 -14.73
CA ARG A 305 20.17 16.13 -15.86
C ARG A 305 18.82 16.60 -15.33
N ARG A 306 18.53 17.90 -15.53
CA ARG A 306 17.25 18.54 -15.32
C ARG A 306 16.24 17.90 -16.29
N CYS A 307 15.18 17.31 -15.80
CA CYS A 307 14.01 16.99 -16.60
C CYS A 307 13.16 18.25 -16.74
N GLY A 308 13.34 18.96 -17.86
CA GLY A 308 12.43 20.00 -18.30
C GLY A 308 11.15 19.36 -18.85
N TRP A 309 10.03 19.69 -18.24
CA TRP A 309 8.70 19.38 -18.76
C TRP A 309 8.22 20.60 -19.55
N ALA A 310 8.11 20.47 -20.87
CA ALA A 310 7.48 21.47 -21.72
C ALA A 310 6.07 20.97 -22.11
N PRO A 311 5.00 21.76 -21.96
CA PRO A 311 3.68 21.42 -22.46
C PRO A 311 3.65 21.53 -23.99
N ARG A 312 2.95 20.61 -24.67
CA ARG A 312 2.68 20.69 -26.11
C ARG A 312 1.58 21.71 -26.38
N PRO A 313 1.68 22.52 -27.44
CA PRO A 313 0.60 23.42 -27.86
C PRO A 313 -0.56 22.65 -28.51
N THR A 314 -1.73 23.24 -28.40
CA THR A 314 -3.06 22.86 -28.88
C THR A 314 -3.11 22.41 -30.34
#